data_7b4e7b77e365dbfb317fcb9e79f27370
#
_entry.id   7b4e7b77e365dbfb317fcb9e79f27370
#
_cell.length_a   1.000
_cell.length_b   1.000
_cell.length_c   1.000
_cell.angle_alpha   90.00
_cell.angle_beta   90.00
_cell.angle_gamma   90.00
#
_symmetry.space_group_name_H-M   'P 1'
#
loop_
_entity.id
_entity.type
_entity.pdbx_description
1 polymer ?
#
loop_
_entity_poly.entity_id
_entity_poly.type
_entity_poly.pdbx_seq_one_letter_code
_entity_poly.pdbx_strand_id
1 'polypeptide(L)'
;MSRTSAPSSRLVILVATRKGAWLFHGDAKRKTWTADGPHFLGHTISHVKLDPRDGRTLLAAAKTGHLGPTVFRSTNLGRRWKEAQQPPAFAQTSAHGLAGRSVDHTFWLEPGHAGERDTWYAGTSPQGLFRSEDGGVSWTGLPSVNDDPKFREWMGSAQDGTPDGPKLHSITVDPRDPAHLLFAMSGGGVHESHDAGRSWRTLIQGLEVVGGMDAATVTFHDPHCVRQSPSDPARLYQQNHCGIYRLDDFGADAAGTWQRIGRKMPKRVGDIGFPMVVHPREADTAWVFPMDGTDVWPRTSPGGAPAAYVTRNGGRTWQRQSQGLPESQAWWTVKRQAMTADAQPNPALYLGTTSGELWIGRDEGERWTNIARHLPEIYAVEVAALG
;
A
#
# COMPACT_ATOMS: atom_id res chain seq x y z
N MET A 1 14.24 -16.06 35.18
CA MET A 1 13.07 -16.49 34.40
C MET A 1 13.47 -16.49 32.94
N SER A 2 13.66 -17.67 32.36
CA SER A 2 14.05 -17.83 30.96
C SER A 2 12.88 -17.41 30.09
N ARG A 3 13.05 -16.35 29.28
CA ARG A 3 12.11 -16.01 28.19
C ARG A 3 12.25 -17.09 27.14
N THR A 4 11.31 -18.03 27.10
CA THR A 4 11.12 -18.90 25.94
C THR A 4 10.73 -18.01 24.77
N SER A 5 11.67 -17.74 23.87
CA SER A 5 11.36 -17.10 22.60
C SER A 5 10.40 -18.02 21.82
N ALA A 6 9.23 -17.52 21.46
CA ALA A 6 8.35 -18.20 20.54
C ALA A 6 9.15 -18.59 19.27
N PRO A 7 8.93 -19.79 18.68
CA PRO A 7 9.62 -20.18 17.47
C PRO A 7 9.39 -19.13 16.40
N SER A 8 10.45 -18.66 15.73
CA SER A 8 10.33 -17.71 14.64
C SER A 8 9.56 -18.39 13.50
N SER A 9 8.37 -17.88 13.18
CA SER A 9 7.58 -18.36 12.04
C SER A 9 8.36 -18.16 10.73
N ARG A 10 8.23 -19.10 9.80
CA ARG A 10 8.77 -18.92 8.45
C ARG A 10 8.06 -17.76 7.80
N LEU A 11 8.81 -16.94 7.07
CA LEU A 11 8.26 -15.82 6.33
C LEU A 11 8.19 -16.13 4.83
N VAL A 12 7.22 -15.53 4.17
CA VAL A 12 7.17 -15.45 2.73
C VAL A 12 7.09 -13.98 2.31
N ILE A 13 7.91 -13.59 1.33
CA ILE A 13 7.80 -12.30 0.66
C ILE A 13 7.00 -12.52 -0.62
N LEU A 14 5.95 -11.75 -0.80
CA LEU A 14 5.08 -11.75 -1.97
C LEU A 14 5.47 -10.57 -2.84
N VAL A 15 5.95 -10.84 -4.05
CA VAL A 15 6.46 -9.83 -4.97
C VAL A 15 5.58 -9.78 -6.21
N ALA A 16 4.89 -8.67 -6.40
CA ALA A 16 4.08 -8.39 -7.58
C ALA A 16 4.86 -7.53 -8.56
N THR A 17 4.84 -7.90 -9.84
CA THR A 17 5.63 -7.25 -10.88
C THR A 17 4.85 -7.01 -12.16
N ARG A 18 5.45 -6.23 -13.06
CA ARG A 18 4.92 -5.97 -14.39
C ARG A 18 4.72 -7.24 -15.25
N LYS A 19 5.40 -8.35 -14.93
CA LYS A 19 5.37 -9.59 -15.74
C LYS A 19 5.26 -10.87 -14.92
N GLY A 20 4.48 -10.86 -13.87
CA GLY A 20 4.25 -12.02 -13.01
C GLY A 20 4.44 -11.73 -11.54
N ALA A 21 4.36 -12.76 -10.73
CA ALA A 21 4.57 -12.70 -9.30
C ALA A 21 5.56 -13.78 -8.84
N TRP A 22 6.26 -13.52 -7.73
CA TRP A 22 7.19 -14.43 -7.07
C TRP A 22 6.89 -14.51 -5.59
N LEU A 23 7.04 -15.69 -5.03
CA LEU A 23 6.98 -15.94 -3.60
C LEU A 23 8.40 -16.32 -3.13
N PHE A 24 8.99 -15.54 -2.25
CA PHE A 24 10.30 -15.86 -1.68
C PHE A 24 10.12 -16.41 -0.28
N HIS A 25 10.41 -17.71 -0.13
CA HIS A 25 10.32 -18.40 1.15
C HIS A 25 11.62 -18.25 1.94
N GLY A 26 11.52 -17.62 3.11
CA GLY A 26 12.65 -17.36 4.00
C GLY A 26 12.90 -18.47 4.99
N ASP A 27 14.17 -18.65 5.38
CA ASP A 27 14.50 -19.41 6.58
C ASP A 27 14.11 -18.61 7.85
N ALA A 28 14.07 -19.31 9.00
CA ALA A 28 13.71 -18.70 10.28
C ALA A 28 14.62 -17.52 10.69
N LYS A 29 15.84 -17.43 10.15
CA LYS A 29 16.81 -16.35 10.42
C LYS A 29 16.78 -15.27 9.33
N ARG A 30 15.95 -15.41 8.31
CA ARG A 30 15.83 -14.49 7.16
C ARG A 30 17.16 -14.31 6.42
N LYS A 31 18.01 -15.34 6.39
CA LYS A 31 19.35 -15.30 5.76
C LYS A 31 19.32 -15.81 4.33
N THR A 32 18.51 -16.85 4.10
CA THR A 32 18.35 -17.49 2.79
C THR A 32 16.91 -17.41 2.31
N TRP A 33 16.75 -17.21 1.02
CA TRP A 33 15.46 -17.07 0.37
C TRP A 33 15.38 -17.98 -0.83
N THR A 34 14.34 -18.79 -0.90
CA THR A 34 14.06 -19.65 -2.06
C THR A 34 12.93 -19.05 -2.86
N ALA A 35 13.18 -18.77 -4.13
CA ALA A 35 12.18 -18.25 -5.03
C ALA A 35 11.23 -19.35 -5.51
N ASP A 36 9.94 -19.11 -5.42
CA ASP A 36 8.86 -19.86 -6.05
C ASP A 36 8.16 -18.95 -7.06
N GLY A 37 8.20 -19.30 -8.31
CA GLY A 37 7.73 -18.48 -9.43
C GLY A 37 8.60 -18.59 -10.66
N PRO A 38 8.26 -17.88 -11.77
CA PRO A 38 7.17 -16.91 -11.87
C PRO A 38 5.77 -17.53 -11.91
N HIS A 39 4.86 -16.99 -11.08
CA HIS A 39 3.43 -17.18 -11.27
C HIS A 39 2.92 -16.16 -12.28
N PHE A 40 1.96 -16.51 -13.13
CA PHE A 40 1.33 -15.61 -14.11
C PHE A 40 2.33 -14.93 -15.06
N LEU A 41 3.36 -15.62 -15.49
CA LEU A 41 4.40 -15.04 -16.37
C LEU A 41 3.77 -14.37 -17.61
N GLY A 42 4.15 -13.12 -17.83
CA GLY A 42 3.64 -12.30 -18.94
C GLY A 42 2.48 -11.38 -18.55
N HIS A 43 1.76 -11.66 -17.45
CA HIS A 43 0.68 -10.78 -16.95
C HIS A 43 1.21 -9.76 -15.96
N THR A 44 0.60 -8.58 -15.95
CA THR A 44 0.87 -7.59 -14.91
C THR A 44 0.17 -8.00 -13.62
N ILE A 45 0.93 -8.10 -12.54
CA ILE A 45 0.41 -8.33 -11.19
C ILE A 45 0.64 -7.06 -10.40
N SER A 46 -0.45 -6.42 -9.96
CA SER A 46 -0.39 -5.17 -9.22
C SER A 46 -0.20 -5.38 -7.73
N HIS A 47 -0.78 -6.43 -7.18
CA HIS A 47 -0.71 -6.76 -5.75
C HIS A 47 -0.89 -8.27 -5.53
N VAL A 48 -0.19 -8.81 -4.54
CA VAL A 48 -0.41 -10.16 -3.99
C VAL A 48 -0.48 -10.04 -2.48
N LYS A 49 -1.54 -10.57 -1.88
CA LYS A 49 -1.77 -10.49 -0.43
C LYS A 49 -2.09 -11.85 0.16
N LEU A 50 -1.47 -12.19 1.29
CA LEU A 50 -1.82 -13.37 2.09
C LEU A 50 -2.93 -12.98 3.08
N ASP A 51 -3.90 -13.86 3.23
CA ASP A 51 -4.91 -13.75 4.28
C ASP A 51 -4.29 -14.07 5.66
N PRO A 52 -4.15 -13.08 6.55
CA PRO A 52 -3.55 -13.32 7.86
C PRO A 52 -4.46 -14.17 8.77
N ARG A 53 -5.76 -14.32 8.42
CA ARG A 53 -6.75 -15.03 9.22
C ARG A 53 -6.63 -16.55 9.10
N ASP A 54 -6.11 -17.06 7.96
CA ASP A 54 -5.90 -18.50 7.74
C ASP A 54 -4.44 -18.87 7.43
N GLY A 55 -3.58 -17.88 7.14
CA GLY A 55 -2.16 -18.04 6.86
C GLY A 55 -1.84 -18.84 5.60
N ARG A 56 -2.79 -19.01 4.67
CA ARG A 56 -2.61 -19.84 3.46
C ARG A 56 -3.31 -19.36 2.21
N THR A 57 -4.39 -18.58 2.34
CA THR A 57 -5.12 -18.04 1.20
C THR A 57 -4.40 -16.82 0.65
N LEU A 58 -4.13 -16.82 -0.65
CA LEU A 58 -3.53 -15.72 -1.38
C LEU A 58 -4.54 -15.17 -2.38
N LEU A 59 -4.64 -13.85 -2.47
CA LEU A 59 -5.25 -13.16 -3.60
C LEU A 59 -4.19 -12.43 -4.42
N ALA A 60 -4.33 -12.46 -5.75
CA ALA A 60 -3.46 -11.76 -6.69
C ALA A 60 -4.29 -10.91 -7.64
N ALA A 61 -4.03 -9.61 -7.65
CA ALA A 61 -4.62 -8.66 -8.58
C ALA A 61 -3.87 -8.69 -9.91
N ALA A 62 -4.50 -9.20 -10.94
CA ALA A 62 -3.89 -9.42 -12.25
C ALA A 62 -4.55 -8.59 -13.35
N LYS A 63 -3.75 -8.12 -14.30
CA LYS A 63 -4.21 -7.62 -15.60
C LYS A 63 -3.67 -8.54 -16.68
N THR A 64 -4.55 -9.35 -17.24
CA THR A 64 -4.22 -10.30 -18.31
C THR A 64 -4.31 -9.59 -19.66
N GLY A 65 -3.50 -10.03 -20.65
CA GLY A 65 -3.43 -9.36 -21.95
C GLY A 65 -4.70 -9.46 -22.79
N HIS A 66 -5.47 -10.56 -22.63
CA HIS A 66 -6.64 -10.85 -23.46
C HIS A 66 -7.97 -10.79 -22.69
N LEU A 67 -7.97 -11.11 -21.40
CA LEU A 67 -9.18 -11.21 -20.59
C LEU A 67 -9.41 -10.00 -19.68
N GLY A 68 -8.49 -9.02 -19.72
CA GLY A 68 -8.60 -7.81 -18.92
C GLY A 68 -8.21 -8.00 -17.44
N PRO A 69 -8.66 -7.11 -16.56
CA PRO A 69 -8.37 -7.16 -15.14
C PRO A 69 -9.18 -8.25 -14.43
N THR A 70 -8.52 -8.96 -13.51
CA THR A 70 -9.17 -9.99 -12.69
C THR A 70 -8.44 -10.15 -11.35
N VAL A 71 -8.99 -10.99 -10.47
CA VAL A 71 -8.37 -11.44 -9.22
C VAL A 71 -8.23 -12.95 -9.26
N PHE A 72 -7.03 -13.45 -9.00
CA PHE A 72 -6.81 -14.87 -8.79
C PHE A 72 -6.74 -15.20 -7.31
N ARG A 73 -7.28 -16.35 -6.93
CA ARG A 73 -7.30 -16.88 -5.57
C ARG A 73 -6.56 -18.22 -5.50
N SER A 74 -5.70 -18.37 -4.49
CA SER A 74 -5.09 -19.64 -4.11
C SER A 74 -5.41 -19.94 -2.65
N THR A 75 -5.81 -21.18 -2.33
CA THR A 75 -6.05 -21.63 -0.94
C THR A 75 -4.96 -22.56 -0.44
N ASN A 76 -3.84 -22.63 -1.15
CA ASN A 76 -2.74 -23.55 -0.90
C ASN A 76 -1.37 -22.92 -1.15
N LEU A 77 -1.21 -21.66 -0.74
CA LEU A 77 0.06 -20.92 -0.82
C LEU A 77 0.65 -20.84 -2.23
N GLY A 78 -0.19 -20.52 -3.23
CA GLY A 78 0.26 -20.31 -4.60
C GLY A 78 0.42 -21.58 -5.45
N ARG A 79 0.25 -22.79 -4.89
CA ARG A 79 0.40 -24.03 -5.65
C ARG A 79 -0.64 -24.20 -6.76
N ARG A 80 -1.85 -23.69 -6.56
CA ARG A 80 -2.93 -23.64 -7.56
C ARG A 80 -3.67 -22.33 -7.44
N TRP A 81 -3.98 -21.73 -8.58
CA TRP A 81 -4.71 -20.50 -8.67
C TRP A 81 -6.02 -20.73 -9.43
N LYS A 82 -7.08 -20.09 -8.96
CA LYS A 82 -8.38 -20.02 -9.63
C LYS A 82 -8.73 -18.57 -9.84
N GLU A 83 -9.27 -18.25 -11.00
CA GLU A 83 -9.76 -16.92 -11.32
C GLU A 83 -11.06 -16.64 -10.56
N ALA A 84 -11.31 -15.38 -10.20
CA ALA A 84 -12.59 -14.93 -9.67
C ALA A 84 -13.69 -15.17 -10.70
N GLN A 85 -14.84 -15.63 -10.26
CA GLN A 85 -16.00 -15.83 -11.13
C GLN A 85 -16.63 -14.49 -11.55
N GLN A 86 -16.60 -13.51 -10.64
CA GLN A 86 -17.08 -12.15 -10.85
C GLN A 86 -16.01 -11.19 -10.30
N PRO A 87 -15.00 -10.81 -11.11
CA PRO A 87 -13.97 -9.87 -10.69
C PRO A 87 -14.54 -8.46 -10.48
N PRO A 88 -13.80 -7.54 -9.82
CA PRO A 88 -14.22 -6.16 -9.67
C PRO A 88 -14.59 -5.52 -11.02
N ALA A 89 -15.84 -5.10 -11.15
CA ALA A 89 -16.36 -4.46 -12.34
C ALA A 89 -17.41 -3.40 -11.98
N PHE A 90 -17.34 -2.23 -12.62
CA PHE A 90 -18.37 -1.21 -12.44
C PHE A 90 -19.67 -1.62 -13.13
N ALA A 91 -20.79 -1.15 -12.59
CA ALA A 91 -22.07 -1.26 -13.26
C ALA A 91 -22.02 -0.51 -14.62
N GLN A 92 -22.72 -1.05 -15.62
CA GLN A 92 -22.81 -0.41 -16.94
C GLN A 92 -23.48 0.96 -16.86
N THR A 93 -24.44 1.11 -15.96
CA THR A 93 -25.10 2.39 -15.66
C THR A 93 -25.21 2.49 -14.14
N SER A 94 -24.80 3.63 -13.57
CA SER A 94 -24.93 3.86 -12.13
C SER A 94 -26.39 4.12 -11.73
N ALA A 95 -26.70 3.99 -10.43
CA ALA A 95 -28.02 4.31 -9.88
C ALA A 95 -28.49 5.76 -10.19
N HIS A 96 -27.56 6.67 -10.46
CA HIS A 96 -27.84 8.08 -10.80
C HIS A 96 -27.78 8.36 -12.32
N GLY A 97 -27.81 7.33 -13.16
CA GLY A 97 -27.76 7.49 -14.62
C GLY A 97 -26.42 7.97 -15.18
N LEU A 98 -25.36 7.96 -14.38
CA LEU A 98 -24.02 8.33 -14.81
C LEU A 98 -23.45 7.26 -15.75
N ALA A 99 -22.65 7.69 -16.72
CA ALA A 99 -22.01 6.78 -17.69
C ALA A 99 -21.18 5.70 -16.96
N GLY A 100 -21.24 4.47 -17.47
CA GLY A 100 -20.46 3.35 -16.98
C GLY A 100 -18.95 3.61 -17.11
N ARG A 101 -18.17 2.95 -16.27
CA ARG A 101 -16.70 2.94 -16.30
C ARG A 101 -16.22 1.51 -16.49
N SER A 102 -15.00 1.35 -16.94
CA SER A 102 -14.33 0.05 -16.97
C SER A 102 -13.18 0.04 -15.98
N VAL A 103 -13.01 -1.05 -15.24
CA VAL A 103 -11.82 -1.28 -14.41
C VAL A 103 -10.65 -1.54 -15.36
N ASP A 104 -9.58 -0.76 -15.25
CA ASP A 104 -8.33 -1.02 -15.97
C ASP A 104 -7.50 -2.09 -15.25
N HIS A 105 -7.39 -1.98 -13.92
CA HIS A 105 -6.79 -3.01 -13.08
C HIS A 105 -7.23 -2.87 -11.62
N THR A 106 -7.23 -3.98 -10.88
CA THR A 106 -7.28 -3.97 -9.42
C THR A 106 -5.90 -3.58 -8.91
N PHE A 107 -5.84 -2.56 -8.08
CA PHE A 107 -4.58 -1.99 -7.60
C PHE A 107 -4.25 -2.39 -6.17
N TRP A 108 -5.25 -2.51 -5.30
CA TRP A 108 -5.10 -2.81 -3.88
C TRP A 108 -6.01 -3.96 -3.48
N LEU A 109 -5.50 -4.88 -2.68
CA LEU A 109 -6.27 -5.95 -2.04
C LEU A 109 -6.05 -5.85 -0.54
N GLU A 110 -7.12 -5.89 0.25
CA GLU A 110 -7.04 -5.86 1.70
C GLU A 110 -8.00 -6.89 2.30
N PRO A 111 -7.54 -7.78 3.21
CA PRO A 111 -8.41 -8.64 3.98
C PRO A 111 -9.36 -7.82 4.86
N GLY A 112 -10.58 -8.30 5.03
CA GLY A 112 -11.55 -7.76 5.99
C GLY A 112 -11.11 -7.97 7.44
N HIS A 113 -11.93 -7.52 8.37
CA HIS A 113 -11.70 -7.67 9.80
C HIS A 113 -11.47 -9.14 10.21
N ALA A 114 -10.70 -9.36 11.27
CA ALA A 114 -10.38 -10.71 11.78
C ALA A 114 -11.61 -11.56 12.09
N GLY A 115 -12.74 -10.93 12.45
CA GLY A 115 -14.03 -11.58 12.67
C GLY A 115 -14.82 -11.89 11.40
N GLU A 116 -14.41 -11.41 10.23
CA GLU A 116 -15.12 -11.55 8.94
C GLU A 116 -14.31 -12.40 7.96
N ARG A 117 -14.31 -13.70 8.17
CA ARG A 117 -13.37 -14.66 7.57
C ARG A 117 -13.21 -14.57 6.06
N ASP A 118 -14.29 -14.38 5.31
CA ASP A 118 -14.30 -14.41 3.85
C ASP A 118 -14.41 -13.01 3.23
N THR A 119 -14.42 -11.95 4.06
CA THR A 119 -14.51 -10.57 3.58
C THR A 119 -13.17 -10.09 3.07
N TRP A 120 -13.18 -9.46 1.89
CA TRP A 120 -12.05 -8.77 1.29
C TRP A 120 -12.49 -7.46 0.66
N TYR A 121 -11.56 -6.52 0.57
CA TYR A 121 -11.75 -5.26 -0.13
C TYR A 121 -10.77 -5.14 -1.29
N ALA A 122 -11.20 -4.48 -2.37
CA ALA A 122 -10.37 -4.18 -3.53
C ALA A 122 -10.53 -2.72 -3.95
N GLY A 123 -9.39 -2.05 -4.15
CA GLY A 123 -9.30 -0.74 -4.77
C GLY A 123 -8.82 -0.86 -6.21
N THR A 124 -9.37 -0.07 -7.11
CA THR A 124 -9.09 -0.16 -8.55
C THR A 124 -8.52 1.12 -9.14
N SER A 125 -8.03 1.00 -10.38
CA SER A 125 -7.81 2.08 -11.33
C SER A 125 -8.76 1.88 -12.52
N PRO A 126 -9.53 2.91 -12.95
CA PRO A 126 -9.80 4.13 -12.19
C PRO A 126 -10.40 3.83 -10.81
N GLN A 127 -10.45 4.86 -9.96
CA GLN A 127 -10.84 4.72 -8.56
C GLN A 127 -12.20 4.01 -8.42
N GLY A 128 -12.22 2.95 -7.66
CA GLY A 128 -13.41 2.20 -7.29
C GLY A 128 -13.14 1.35 -6.06
N LEU A 129 -14.15 1.17 -5.23
CA LEU A 129 -14.10 0.34 -4.03
C LEU A 129 -15.04 -0.84 -4.20
N PHE A 130 -14.51 -2.04 -3.99
CA PHE A 130 -15.26 -3.30 -4.12
C PHE A 130 -15.07 -4.14 -2.87
N ARG A 131 -16.10 -4.95 -2.56
CA ARG A 131 -16.10 -5.90 -1.45
C ARG A 131 -16.43 -7.30 -1.97
N SER A 132 -15.74 -8.29 -1.45
CA SER A 132 -16.06 -9.72 -1.57
C SER A 132 -16.47 -10.25 -0.20
N GLU A 133 -17.42 -11.15 -0.15
CA GLU A 133 -17.88 -11.84 1.06
C GLU A 133 -17.72 -13.37 0.96
N ASP A 134 -17.01 -13.83 -0.08
CA ASP A 134 -16.81 -15.25 -0.41
C ASP A 134 -15.33 -15.60 -0.66
N GLY A 135 -14.43 -14.82 -0.04
CA GLY A 135 -13.00 -15.05 -0.11
C GLY A 135 -12.37 -14.65 -1.45
N GLY A 136 -12.96 -13.71 -2.17
CA GLY A 136 -12.44 -13.21 -3.45
C GLY A 136 -12.93 -13.95 -4.68
N VAL A 137 -13.98 -14.76 -4.57
CA VAL A 137 -14.59 -15.46 -5.71
C VAL A 137 -15.50 -14.52 -6.50
N SER A 138 -16.30 -13.71 -5.80
CA SER A 138 -17.13 -12.66 -6.42
C SER A 138 -16.95 -11.32 -5.71
N TRP A 139 -17.14 -10.23 -6.48
CA TRP A 139 -16.91 -8.88 -6.02
C TRP A 139 -18.10 -7.98 -6.35
N THR A 140 -18.50 -7.16 -5.38
CA THR A 140 -19.58 -6.18 -5.52
C THR A 140 -19.03 -4.79 -5.24
N GLY A 141 -19.35 -3.82 -6.11
CA GLY A 141 -18.99 -2.42 -5.89
C GLY A 141 -19.75 -1.81 -4.70
N LEU A 142 -19.08 -0.94 -3.94
CA LEU A 142 -19.75 -0.14 -2.91
C LEU A 142 -20.41 1.09 -3.55
N PRO A 143 -21.76 1.18 -3.60
CA PRO A 143 -22.46 2.28 -4.28
C PRO A 143 -22.15 3.64 -3.65
N SER A 144 -21.93 3.70 -2.34
CA SER A 144 -21.56 4.91 -1.58
C SER A 144 -20.25 5.57 -2.04
N VAL A 145 -19.42 4.86 -2.82
CA VAL A 145 -18.20 5.37 -3.45
C VAL A 145 -18.34 5.35 -4.97
N ASN A 146 -18.74 4.19 -5.53
CA ASN A 146 -18.70 3.99 -6.97
C ASN A 146 -19.77 4.74 -7.73
N ASP A 147 -20.93 4.98 -7.10
CA ASP A 147 -22.11 5.61 -7.70
C ASP A 147 -22.47 6.96 -7.07
N ASP A 148 -21.80 7.36 -6.00
CA ASP A 148 -22.03 8.67 -5.36
C ASP A 148 -21.58 9.80 -6.30
N PRO A 149 -22.47 10.77 -6.62
CA PRO A 149 -22.16 11.87 -7.55
C PRO A 149 -20.94 12.70 -7.13
N LYS A 150 -20.74 12.91 -5.82
CA LYS A 150 -19.63 13.68 -5.28
C LYS A 150 -18.29 12.97 -5.51
N PHE A 151 -18.22 11.65 -5.24
CA PHE A 151 -17.04 10.86 -5.58
C PHE A 151 -16.80 10.83 -7.08
N ARG A 152 -17.86 10.71 -7.87
CA ARG A 152 -17.78 10.69 -9.33
C ARG A 152 -17.24 11.99 -9.90
N GLU A 153 -17.59 13.13 -9.33
CA GLU A 153 -17.04 14.43 -9.68
C GLU A 153 -15.53 14.47 -9.42
N TRP A 154 -15.09 14.01 -8.24
CA TRP A 154 -13.66 13.95 -7.89
C TRP A 154 -12.87 12.98 -8.78
N MET A 155 -13.47 11.86 -9.17
CA MET A 155 -12.84 10.86 -10.03
C MET A 155 -12.77 11.27 -11.49
N GLY A 156 -13.64 12.19 -11.93
CA GLY A 156 -13.73 12.66 -13.31
C GLY A 156 -12.71 13.72 -13.69
N SER A 157 -12.03 14.33 -12.71
CA SER A 157 -10.94 15.25 -13.01
C SER A 157 -9.78 14.46 -13.60
N ALA A 158 -9.40 14.84 -14.82
CA ALA A 158 -8.27 14.23 -15.51
C ALA A 158 -7.03 14.29 -14.61
N GLN A 159 -6.67 13.18 -14.04
CA GLN A 159 -5.38 12.99 -13.34
C GLN A 159 -4.33 12.64 -14.37
N ASP A 160 -4.26 13.50 -15.39
CA ASP A 160 -3.28 13.44 -16.43
C ASP A 160 -1.91 13.59 -15.80
N GLY A 161 -1.10 12.57 -15.89
CA GLY A 161 0.28 12.57 -15.41
C GLY A 161 0.63 11.53 -14.36
N THR A 162 -0.31 10.75 -13.84
CA THR A 162 0.04 9.54 -13.10
C THR A 162 0.32 8.40 -14.08
N PRO A 163 1.55 7.88 -14.18
CA PRO A 163 1.91 6.88 -15.19
C PRO A 163 1.04 5.62 -15.20
N ASP A 164 0.42 5.31 -14.06
CA ASP A 164 -0.41 4.12 -13.88
C ASP A 164 -1.90 4.47 -13.72
N GLY A 165 -2.31 5.69 -14.08
CA GLY A 165 -3.68 6.22 -13.92
C GLY A 165 -4.07 6.51 -12.46
N PRO A 166 -5.23 7.16 -12.26
CA PRO A 166 -5.80 7.43 -10.95
C PRO A 166 -6.25 6.14 -10.28
N LYS A 167 -6.12 6.06 -8.96
CA LYS A 167 -6.37 4.81 -8.23
C LYS A 167 -6.95 5.02 -6.83
N LEU A 168 -7.72 4.04 -6.37
CA LEU A 168 -8.12 3.90 -4.97
C LEU A 168 -7.17 2.89 -4.31
N HIS A 169 -6.59 3.28 -3.18
CA HIS A 169 -5.55 2.51 -2.50
C HIS A 169 -5.56 2.72 -0.99
N SER A 170 -4.59 2.13 -0.31
CA SER A 170 -4.42 2.24 1.15
C SER A 170 -5.70 1.92 1.92
N ILE A 171 -6.44 0.91 1.42
CA ILE A 171 -7.63 0.43 2.13
C ILE A 171 -7.16 -0.12 3.48
N THR A 172 -7.85 0.28 4.54
CA THR A 172 -7.58 -0.16 5.92
C THR A 172 -8.88 -0.52 6.58
N VAL A 173 -8.90 -1.67 7.26
CA VAL A 173 -9.98 -2.09 8.14
C VAL A 173 -9.46 -1.96 9.58
N ASP A 174 -10.14 -1.19 10.40
CA ASP A 174 -9.72 -1.00 11.80
C ASP A 174 -9.77 -2.34 12.55
N PRO A 175 -8.68 -2.77 13.19
CA PRO A 175 -8.68 -4.05 13.90
C PRO A 175 -9.60 -4.10 15.13
N ARG A 176 -10.13 -2.95 15.56
CA ARG A 176 -11.04 -2.82 16.72
C ARG A 176 -12.52 -2.87 16.32
N ASP A 177 -12.82 -2.47 15.05
CA ASP A 177 -14.19 -2.31 14.58
C ASP A 177 -14.31 -2.62 13.08
N PRO A 178 -15.01 -3.68 12.68
CA PRO A 178 -15.21 -4.02 11.26
C PRO A 178 -16.00 -2.97 10.48
N ALA A 179 -16.76 -2.11 11.15
CA ALA A 179 -17.49 -1.02 10.50
C ALA A 179 -16.62 0.20 10.23
N HIS A 180 -15.44 0.29 10.85
CA HIS A 180 -14.51 1.39 10.66
C HIS A 180 -13.54 1.09 9.51
N LEU A 181 -13.72 1.78 8.39
CA LEU A 181 -12.96 1.62 7.16
C LEU A 181 -12.31 2.93 6.76
N LEU A 182 -11.12 2.82 6.15
CA LEU A 182 -10.46 3.95 5.50
C LEU A 182 -10.00 3.55 4.11
N PHE A 183 -9.94 4.52 3.22
CA PHE A 183 -9.21 4.42 1.96
C PHE A 183 -8.63 5.76 1.53
N ALA A 184 -7.69 5.72 0.60
CA ALA A 184 -7.12 6.89 -0.03
C ALA A 184 -7.33 6.86 -1.54
N MET A 185 -7.44 8.03 -2.16
CA MET A 185 -7.53 8.18 -3.61
C MET A 185 -6.41 9.09 -4.13
N SER A 186 -5.74 8.68 -5.18
CA SER A 186 -4.86 9.60 -5.93
C SER A 186 -5.67 10.79 -6.41
N GLY A 187 -5.29 12.01 -5.99
CA GLY A 187 -6.02 13.24 -6.29
C GLY A 187 -7.46 13.25 -5.74
N GLY A 188 -7.67 12.77 -4.53
CA GLY A 188 -8.99 12.70 -3.92
C GLY A 188 -8.98 12.60 -2.40
N GLY A 189 -7.80 12.66 -1.78
CA GLY A 189 -7.68 12.66 -0.33
C GLY A 189 -7.87 11.29 0.34
N VAL A 190 -8.06 11.33 1.66
CA VAL A 190 -8.31 10.18 2.54
C VAL A 190 -9.76 10.22 3.00
N HIS A 191 -10.42 9.09 3.01
CA HIS A 191 -11.82 8.97 3.42
C HIS A 191 -11.99 7.91 4.50
N GLU A 192 -12.92 8.16 5.41
CA GLU A 192 -13.21 7.34 6.57
C GLU A 192 -14.71 7.06 6.66
N SER A 193 -15.07 5.83 7.03
CA SER A 193 -16.42 5.38 7.30
C SER A 193 -16.48 4.70 8.66
N HIS A 194 -17.54 4.93 9.42
CA HIS A 194 -17.85 4.25 10.69
C HIS A 194 -19.13 3.38 10.60
N ASP A 195 -19.61 3.13 9.40
CA ASP A 195 -20.84 2.39 9.15
C ASP A 195 -20.68 1.30 8.07
N ALA A 196 -19.50 0.67 8.02
CA ALA A 196 -19.13 -0.37 7.07
C ALA A 196 -19.20 0.09 5.60
N GLY A 197 -18.85 1.35 5.35
CA GLY A 197 -18.78 1.91 4.01
C GLY A 197 -20.11 2.40 3.45
N ARG A 198 -21.13 2.63 4.28
CA ARG A 198 -22.41 3.21 3.83
C ARG A 198 -22.32 4.71 3.63
N SER A 199 -21.55 5.41 4.45
CA SER A 199 -21.25 6.82 4.33
C SER A 199 -19.78 7.12 4.61
N TRP A 200 -19.29 8.27 4.10
CA TRP A 200 -17.89 8.62 4.14
C TRP A 200 -17.68 10.08 4.50
N ARG A 201 -16.70 10.37 5.33
CA ARG A 201 -16.18 11.70 5.55
C ARG A 201 -14.74 11.80 5.04
N THR A 202 -14.34 13.00 4.63
CA THR A 202 -13.02 13.26 4.09
C THR A 202 -12.08 13.77 5.20
N LEU A 203 -10.88 13.21 5.27
CA LEU A 203 -9.84 13.58 6.23
C LEU A 203 -8.76 14.42 5.51
N ILE A 204 -9.01 15.71 5.32
CA ILE A 204 -8.06 16.65 4.66
C ILE A 204 -7.59 17.78 5.56
N GLN A 205 -8.17 17.93 6.75
CA GLN A 205 -7.84 19.03 7.66
C GLN A 205 -6.36 19.00 8.03
N GLY A 206 -5.64 20.10 7.80
CA GLY A 206 -4.21 20.25 8.10
C GLY A 206 -3.25 19.73 7.00
N LEU A 207 -3.78 19.16 5.92
CA LEU A 207 -2.96 18.84 4.73
C LEU A 207 -2.64 20.11 3.95
N GLU A 208 -1.43 20.16 3.42
CA GLU A 208 -1.00 21.22 2.50
C GLU A 208 -1.20 20.75 1.04
N VAL A 209 -1.36 21.70 0.16
CA VAL A 209 -1.46 21.51 -1.29
C VAL A 209 -0.34 22.28 -1.99
N VAL A 210 -0.14 22.05 -3.28
CA VAL A 210 0.82 22.80 -4.09
C VAL A 210 0.49 24.29 -4.03
N GLY A 211 1.50 25.14 -3.98
CA GLY A 211 1.36 26.59 -3.75
C GLY A 211 0.35 27.24 -4.70
N GLY A 212 -0.55 28.05 -4.14
CA GLY A 212 -1.60 28.76 -4.86
C GLY A 212 -2.91 27.98 -5.05
N MET A 213 -2.97 26.71 -4.66
CA MET A 213 -4.20 25.91 -4.70
C MET A 213 -4.98 26.06 -3.39
N ASP A 214 -6.30 25.87 -3.47
CA ASP A 214 -7.19 25.90 -2.30
C ASP A 214 -7.15 24.55 -1.57
N ALA A 215 -6.66 24.56 -0.32
CA ALA A 215 -6.60 23.37 0.52
C ALA A 215 -7.98 22.81 0.94
N ALA A 216 -9.07 23.52 0.72
CA ALA A 216 -10.41 23.00 0.92
C ALA A 216 -10.88 22.10 -0.24
N THR A 217 -10.21 22.17 -1.39
CA THR A 217 -10.54 21.37 -2.57
C THR A 217 -9.97 19.96 -2.46
N VAL A 218 -10.82 18.97 -2.33
CA VAL A 218 -10.47 17.57 -2.06
C VAL A 218 -9.54 16.99 -3.13
N THR A 219 -9.77 17.32 -4.40
CA THR A 219 -9.01 16.80 -5.55
C THR A 219 -7.56 17.29 -5.61
N PHE A 220 -7.19 18.31 -4.84
CA PHE A 220 -5.80 18.77 -4.74
C PHE A 220 -4.97 17.98 -3.73
N HIS A 221 -5.60 17.09 -2.96
CA HIS A 221 -4.90 16.22 -2.02
C HIS A 221 -4.58 14.89 -2.69
N ASP A 222 -3.28 14.60 -2.84
CA ASP A 222 -2.78 13.38 -3.47
C ASP A 222 -2.01 12.52 -2.46
N PRO A 223 -2.71 11.68 -1.67
CA PRO A 223 -2.06 10.70 -0.83
C PRO A 223 -1.38 9.65 -1.69
N HIS A 224 -0.12 9.33 -1.37
CA HIS A 224 0.63 8.26 -2.00
C HIS A 224 0.50 6.94 -1.24
N CYS A 225 0.55 6.98 0.09
CA CYS A 225 0.37 5.81 0.94
C CYS A 225 -0.11 6.25 2.32
N VAL A 226 -1.15 5.59 2.84
CA VAL A 226 -1.68 5.81 4.19
C VAL A 226 -1.57 4.51 4.96
N ARG A 227 -1.13 4.58 6.22
CA ARG A 227 -1.00 3.43 7.11
C ARG A 227 -1.54 3.76 8.49
N GLN A 228 -2.36 2.87 9.02
CA GLN A 228 -2.76 2.87 10.43
C GLN A 228 -1.67 2.20 11.26
N SER A 229 -1.37 2.74 12.43
CA SER A 229 -0.42 2.12 13.35
C SER A 229 -1.03 0.87 13.99
N PRO A 230 -0.39 -0.32 13.86
CA PRO A 230 -0.93 -1.53 14.48
C PRO A 230 -0.91 -1.49 16.01
N SER A 231 0.02 -0.74 16.61
CA SER A 231 0.16 -0.62 18.07
C SER A 231 -0.65 0.53 18.67
N ASP A 232 -1.12 1.45 17.84
CA ASP A 232 -1.99 2.57 18.22
C ASP A 232 -2.96 2.87 17.06
N PRO A 233 -4.06 2.14 16.96
CA PRO A 233 -5.01 2.31 15.85
C PRO A 233 -5.72 3.68 15.81
N ALA A 234 -5.53 4.55 16.79
CA ALA A 234 -5.96 5.94 16.73
C ALA A 234 -4.94 6.86 16.01
N ARG A 235 -3.89 6.28 15.42
CA ARG A 235 -2.84 7.00 14.71
C ARG A 235 -2.72 6.55 13.26
N LEU A 236 -2.70 7.53 12.35
CA LEU A 236 -2.40 7.33 10.94
C LEU A 236 -1.10 8.04 10.56
N TYR A 237 -0.39 7.45 9.61
CA TYR A 237 0.71 8.08 8.89
C TYR A 237 0.38 8.16 7.42
N GLN A 238 0.82 9.23 6.77
CA GLN A 238 0.61 9.43 5.35
C GLN A 238 1.88 9.95 4.68
N GLN A 239 2.31 9.28 3.60
CA GLN A 239 3.12 9.89 2.56
C GLN A 239 2.17 10.54 1.56
N ASN A 240 2.28 11.82 1.38
CA ASN A 240 1.48 12.64 0.48
C ASN A 240 2.39 13.31 -0.56
N HIS A 241 1.83 13.78 -1.67
CA HIS A 241 2.56 14.57 -2.65
C HIS A 241 3.24 15.81 -2.02
N CYS A 242 2.58 16.43 -1.07
CA CYS A 242 3.06 17.65 -0.39
C CYS A 242 3.76 17.38 0.96
N GLY A 243 4.20 16.14 1.22
CA GLY A 243 5.00 15.84 2.41
C GLY A 243 4.62 14.57 3.16
N ILE A 244 5.18 14.44 4.35
CA ILE A 244 4.93 13.34 5.28
C ILE A 244 4.08 13.87 6.42
N TYR A 245 2.98 13.16 6.72
CA TYR A 245 2.02 13.59 7.73
C TYR A 245 1.71 12.50 8.75
N ARG A 246 1.26 12.92 9.93
CA ARG A 246 0.71 12.10 10.99
C ARG A 246 -0.62 12.68 11.44
N LEU A 247 -1.59 11.83 11.73
CA LEU A 247 -2.86 12.16 12.33
C LEU A 247 -3.02 11.34 13.61
N ASP A 248 -3.28 12.00 14.70
CA ASP A 248 -3.55 11.40 16.01
C ASP A 248 -5.02 11.63 16.39
N ASP A 249 -5.55 10.80 17.27
CA ASP A 249 -6.84 10.96 17.92
C ASP A 249 -8.01 11.17 16.93
N PHE A 250 -8.00 10.40 15.84
CA PHE A 250 -9.13 10.35 14.92
C PHE A 250 -10.11 9.23 15.32
N GLY A 251 -11.37 9.39 15.00
CA GLY A 251 -12.44 8.44 15.33
C GLY A 251 -13.83 8.99 15.07
N ALA A 252 -14.89 8.31 15.51
CA ALA A 252 -16.29 8.63 15.18
C ALA A 252 -16.66 10.11 15.42
N ASP A 253 -16.21 10.68 16.53
CA ASP A 253 -16.59 12.03 16.95
C ASP A 253 -15.63 13.14 16.47
N ALA A 254 -14.45 12.78 15.92
CA ALA A 254 -13.43 13.73 15.50
C ALA A 254 -12.68 13.28 14.24
N ALA A 255 -12.62 14.14 13.24
CA ALA A 255 -11.83 13.87 12.02
C ALA A 255 -10.32 14.03 12.25
N GLY A 256 -9.91 14.61 13.35
CA GLY A 256 -8.51 14.93 13.64
C GLY A 256 -7.93 15.99 12.69
N THR A 257 -6.67 16.32 12.91
CA THR A 257 -5.93 17.28 12.06
C THR A 257 -4.55 16.72 11.72
N TRP A 258 -4.25 16.61 10.45
CA TRP A 258 -2.96 16.16 9.98
C TRP A 258 -1.85 17.13 10.36
N GLN A 259 -0.76 16.60 10.88
CA GLN A 259 0.45 17.34 11.21
C GLN A 259 1.56 16.97 10.24
N ARG A 260 2.12 17.95 9.53
CA ARG A 260 3.25 17.72 8.63
C ARG A 260 4.53 17.47 9.43
N ILE A 261 4.92 16.21 9.52
CA ILE A 261 6.11 15.75 10.23
C ILE A 261 7.35 15.67 9.32
N GLY A 262 7.17 15.74 8.01
CA GLY A 262 8.24 15.67 7.01
C GLY A 262 9.16 16.90 6.96
N ARG A 263 8.76 18.05 7.52
CA ARG A 263 9.57 19.28 7.56
C ARG A 263 10.93 19.12 8.26
N LYS A 264 11.12 18.05 9.03
CA LYS A 264 12.37 17.71 9.70
C LYS A 264 13.28 16.80 8.88
N MET A 265 12.86 16.39 7.68
CA MET A 265 13.72 15.71 6.72
C MET A 265 14.86 16.62 6.26
N PRO A 266 16.03 16.06 5.88
CA PRO A 266 17.13 16.87 5.33
C PRO A 266 16.66 17.63 4.07
N LYS A 267 16.88 18.94 4.02
CA LYS A 267 16.40 19.81 2.93
C LYS A 267 16.79 19.33 1.53
N ARG A 268 17.98 18.75 1.39
CA ARG A 268 18.49 18.21 0.11
C ARG A 268 17.75 16.94 -0.36
N VAL A 269 16.99 16.30 0.54
CA VAL A 269 16.24 15.06 0.24
C VAL A 269 14.77 15.41 0.03
N GLY A 270 14.26 16.37 0.82
CA GLY A 270 12.82 16.66 0.84
C GLY A 270 11.99 15.63 1.61
N ASP A 271 10.68 15.78 1.56
CA ASP A 271 9.72 14.92 2.25
C ASP A 271 8.66 14.34 1.29
N ILE A 272 8.99 14.22 0.00
CA ILE A 272 8.17 13.54 -0.99
C ILE A 272 8.69 12.12 -1.22
N GLY A 273 7.78 11.18 -1.40
CA GLY A 273 8.07 9.77 -1.65
C GLY A 273 6.79 9.02 -1.96
N PHE A 274 6.86 7.70 -2.19
CA PHE A 274 5.67 6.89 -2.39
C PHE A 274 5.33 6.00 -1.18
N PRO A 275 6.26 5.17 -0.64
CA PRO A 275 5.91 4.24 0.42
C PRO A 275 5.92 4.90 1.81
N MET A 276 5.07 4.38 2.65
CA MET A 276 5.04 4.60 4.09
C MET A 276 4.95 3.24 4.77
N VAL A 277 5.83 2.98 5.73
CA VAL A 277 5.81 1.78 6.57
C VAL A 277 5.76 2.20 8.03
N VAL A 278 4.89 1.58 8.82
CA VAL A 278 4.78 1.81 10.27
C VAL A 278 5.30 0.59 11.03
N HIS A 279 5.90 0.83 12.18
CA HIS A 279 6.42 -0.23 13.00
C HIS A 279 5.27 -1.04 13.64
N PRO A 280 5.37 -2.40 13.64
CA PRO A 280 4.25 -3.24 14.10
C PRO A 280 3.93 -3.11 15.60
N ARG A 281 4.84 -2.55 16.42
CA ARG A 281 4.70 -2.46 17.87
C ARG A 281 5.06 -1.11 18.50
N GLU A 282 5.55 -0.16 17.72
CA GLU A 282 6.00 1.16 18.20
C GLU A 282 5.32 2.26 17.39
N ALA A 283 4.29 2.87 17.96
CA ALA A 283 3.46 3.85 17.26
C ALA A 283 4.24 5.10 16.79
N ASP A 284 5.34 5.46 17.45
CA ASP A 284 6.19 6.59 17.08
C ASP A 284 7.25 6.27 16.03
N THR A 285 7.35 5.00 15.59
CA THR A 285 8.35 4.54 14.63
C THR A 285 7.73 4.30 13.26
N ALA A 286 8.27 4.97 12.24
CA ALA A 286 7.85 4.82 10.84
C ALA A 286 9.01 5.03 9.88
N TRP A 287 8.89 4.45 8.68
CA TRP A 287 9.88 4.56 7.61
C TRP A 287 9.27 5.11 6.33
N VAL A 288 10.08 5.87 5.61
CA VAL A 288 9.79 6.36 4.26
C VAL A 288 10.97 6.08 3.33
N PHE A 289 10.72 6.06 2.03
CA PHE A 289 11.74 6.01 1.00
C PHE A 289 11.56 7.22 0.07
N PRO A 290 12.31 8.31 0.30
CA PRO A 290 12.16 9.54 -0.45
C PRO A 290 12.51 9.40 -1.92
N MET A 291 11.92 10.25 -2.74
CA MET A 291 12.25 10.42 -4.14
C MET A 291 12.58 11.88 -4.43
N ASP A 292 13.28 12.12 -5.52
CA ASP A 292 13.58 13.47 -6.01
C ASP A 292 12.28 14.15 -6.47
N GLY A 293 11.92 15.22 -5.80
CA GLY A 293 10.74 16.03 -6.04
C GLY A 293 11.04 17.37 -6.69
N THR A 294 12.18 17.50 -7.40
CA THR A 294 12.53 18.71 -8.16
C THR A 294 11.51 19.00 -9.27
N ASP A 295 11.58 20.18 -9.88
CA ASP A 295 10.62 20.65 -10.89
C ASP A 295 10.43 19.68 -12.07
N VAL A 296 11.49 18.96 -12.45
CA VAL A 296 11.41 17.90 -13.49
C VAL A 296 10.78 16.60 -12.98
N TRP A 297 10.64 16.49 -11.66
CA TRP A 297 10.05 15.36 -10.96
C TRP A 297 10.45 13.97 -11.50
N PRO A 298 11.71 13.59 -11.41
CA PRO A 298 12.20 12.32 -11.98
C PRO A 298 11.68 11.09 -11.22
N ARG A 299 11.15 11.28 -9.99
CA ARG A 299 10.61 10.23 -9.11
C ARG A 299 11.63 9.15 -8.74
N THR A 300 12.90 9.45 -8.85
CA THR A 300 14.00 8.54 -8.53
C THR A 300 14.64 8.87 -7.19
N SER A 301 15.51 8.00 -6.71
CA SER A 301 16.30 8.24 -5.50
C SER A 301 17.09 9.53 -5.61
N PRO A 302 17.06 10.44 -4.61
CA PRO A 302 17.76 11.70 -4.64
C PRO A 302 19.26 11.51 -4.91
N GLY A 303 19.77 12.16 -5.97
CA GLY A 303 21.16 12.07 -6.39
C GLY A 303 21.63 10.65 -6.78
N GLY A 304 20.74 9.72 -7.10
CA GLY A 304 21.07 8.33 -7.39
C GLY A 304 21.66 7.58 -6.19
N ALA A 305 21.42 8.06 -4.95
CA ALA A 305 21.91 7.49 -3.71
C ALA A 305 20.74 7.07 -2.79
N PRO A 306 20.11 5.90 -3.04
CA PRO A 306 18.93 5.47 -2.35
C PRO A 306 19.15 5.33 -0.84
N ALA A 307 18.11 5.65 -0.07
CA ALA A 307 18.09 5.44 1.37
C ALA A 307 16.66 5.38 1.90
N ALA A 308 16.42 4.53 2.88
CA ALA A 308 15.27 4.68 3.75
C ALA A 308 15.57 5.74 4.82
N TYR A 309 14.51 6.34 5.34
CA TYR A 309 14.58 7.25 6.48
C TYR A 309 13.61 6.79 7.55
N VAL A 310 14.08 6.76 8.80
CA VAL A 310 13.28 6.35 9.96
C VAL A 310 13.06 7.51 10.90
N THR A 311 11.86 7.63 11.41
CA THR A 311 11.57 8.34 12.66
C THR A 311 11.29 7.33 13.77
N ARG A 312 11.76 7.61 15.01
CA ARG A 312 11.47 6.82 16.22
C ARG A 312 10.79 7.67 17.29
N ASN A 313 10.31 8.84 16.92
CA ASN A 313 9.73 9.82 17.83
C ASN A 313 8.59 10.61 17.17
N GLY A 314 7.83 9.94 16.31
CA GLY A 314 6.64 10.49 15.66
C GLY A 314 6.93 11.65 14.71
N GLY A 315 8.09 11.66 14.05
CA GLY A 315 8.45 12.66 13.06
C GLY A 315 9.22 13.88 13.59
N ARG A 316 9.59 13.89 14.87
CA ARG A 316 10.41 14.99 15.43
C ARG A 316 11.84 15.00 14.88
N THR A 317 12.37 13.83 14.55
CA THR A 317 13.66 13.66 13.86
C THR A 317 13.60 12.51 12.87
N TRP A 318 14.47 12.56 11.84
CA TRP A 318 14.61 11.52 10.82
C TRP A 318 16.07 11.11 10.68
N GLN A 319 16.32 9.81 10.62
CA GLN A 319 17.64 9.22 10.48
C GLN A 319 17.73 8.48 9.14
N ARG A 320 18.83 8.71 8.40
CA ARG A 320 19.13 8.01 7.14
C ARG A 320 19.59 6.58 7.41
N GLN A 321 19.05 5.62 6.66
CA GLN A 321 19.41 4.21 6.72
C GLN A 321 19.77 3.73 5.31
N SER A 322 21.06 3.57 5.02
CA SER A 322 21.53 3.20 3.68
C SER A 322 22.72 2.25 3.69
N GLN A 323 23.15 1.75 4.85
CA GLN A 323 24.28 0.84 4.90
C GLN A 323 24.00 -0.43 4.10
N GLY A 324 24.81 -0.66 3.04
CA GLY A 324 24.64 -1.80 2.13
C GLY A 324 23.80 -1.51 0.88
N LEU A 325 23.11 -0.36 0.81
CA LEU A 325 22.53 0.15 -0.44
C LEU A 325 23.60 0.79 -1.31
N PRO A 326 23.40 0.90 -2.64
CA PRO A 326 24.31 1.65 -3.51
C PRO A 326 24.49 3.10 -3.06
N GLU A 327 25.71 3.60 -3.13
CA GLU A 327 26.04 4.97 -2.74
C GLU A 327 25.87 6.00 -3.86
N SER A 328 25.77 5.52 -5.11
CA SER A 328 25.61 6.34 -6.31
C SER A 328 25.08 5.51 -7.48
N GLN A 329 24.64 6.19 -8.55
CA GLN A 329 24.18 5.60 -9.82
C GLN A 329 23.03 4.57 -9.67
N ALA A 330 22.25 4.70 -8.62
CA ALA A 330 21.06 3.87 -8.39
C ALA A 330 19.79 4.74 -8.42
N TRP A 331 19.32 5.00 -9.61
CA TRP A 331 18.17 5.86 -9.91
C TRP A 331 16.85 5.09 -9.73
N TRP A 332 16.60 4.63 -8.50
CA TRP A 332 15.47 3.78 -8.16
C TRP A 332 14.20 4.58 -7.90
N THR A 333 13.08 3.97 -8.23
CA THR A 333 11.78 4.30 -7.66
C THR A 333 11.31 3.11 -6.82
N VAL A 334 10.93 3.37 -5.58
CA VAL A 334 10.19 2.42 -4.74
C VAL A 334 8.74 2.85 -4.74
N LYS A 335 7.86 2.05 -5.35
CA LYS A 335 6.43 2.37 -5.47
C LYS A 335 5.71 2.30 -4.12
N ARG A 336 4.50 2.84 -4.06
CA ARG A 336 3.72 3.02 -2.81
C ARG A 336 3.44 1.72 -2.04
N GLN A 337 3.31 0.58 -2.73
CA GLN A 337 3.12 -0.75 -2.13
C GLN A 337 4.41 -1.58 -2.13
N ALA A 338 5.51 -1.04 -2.61
CA ALA A 338 6.74 -1.80 -2.79
C ALA A 338 7.70 -1.72 -1.59
N MET A 339 7.18 -1.37 -0.41
CA MET A 339 7.94 -1.40 0.84
C MET A 339 7.04 -1.85 1.98
N THR A 340 7.55 -2.76 2.82
CA THR A 340 6.82 -3.34 3.96
C THR A 340 7.79 -3.74 5.08
N ALA A 341 7.25 -4.10 6.26
CA ALA A 341 8.01 -4.64 7.38
C ALA A 341 7.37 -5.93 7.89
N ASP A 342 8.18 -6.87 8.36
CA ASP A 342 7.66 -8.03 9.07
C ASP A 342 7.35 -7.71 10.55
N ALA A 343 6.59 -8.59 11.20
CA ALA A 343 6.19 -8.45 12.59
C ALA A 343 7.05 -9.26 13.59
N GLN A 344 8.26 -9.70 13.17
CA GLN A 344 9.18 -10.41 14.05
C GLN A 344 9.65 -9.51 15.22
N PRO A 345 10.13 -10.06 16.33
CA PRO A 345 10.60 -9.27 17.49
C PRO A 345 11.61 -8.17 17.15
N ASN A 346 12.47 -8.39 16.16
CA ASN A 346 13.31 -7.38 15.53
C ASN A 346 12.89 -7.28 14.06
N PRO A 347 12.00 -6.34 13.69
CA PRO A 347 11.46 -6.27 12.34
C PRO A 347 12.55 -6.05 11.27
N ALA A 348 12.37 -6.67 10.13
CA ALA A 348 13.12 -6.30 8.94
C ALA A 348 12.20 -5.56 7.97
N LEU A 349 12.79 -4.65 7.21
CA LEU A 349 12.15 -3.99 6.09
C LEU A 349 12.42 -4.76 4.80
N TYR A 350 11.47 -4.72 3.90
CA TYR A 350 11.60 -5.28 2.56
C TYR A 350 11.20 -4.23 1.55
N LEU A 351 11.97 -4.07 0.49
CA LEU A 351 11.62 -3.16 -0.60
C LEU A 351 11.92 -3.75 -1.97
N GLY A 352 11.09 -3.37 -2.92
CA GLY A 352 11.23 -3.67 -4.33
C GLY A 352 11.40 -2.39 -5.15
N THR A 353 12.22 -2.45 -6.18
CA THR A 353 12.51 -1.30 -7.04
C THR A 353 11.92 -1.46 -8.42
N THR A 354 11.70 -0.35 -9.12
CA THR A 354 11.34 -0.36 -10.53
C THR A 354 12.45 -0.90 -11.43
N SER A 355 13.68 -0.99 -10.91
CA SER A 355 14.82 -1.63 -11.59
C SER A 355 14.84 -3.17 -11.42
N GLY A 356 13.85 -3.74 -10.72
CA GLY A 356 13.73 -5.19 -10.55
C GLY A 356 14.64 -5.79 -9.47
N GLU A 357 14.96 -5.04 -8.46
CA GLU A 357 15.74 -5.50 -7.32
C GLU A 357 14.88 -5.63 -6.07
N LEU A 358 15.04 -6.73 -5.33
CA LEU A 358 14.40 -6.99 -4.04
C LEU A 358 15.46 -6.94 -2.94
N TRP A 359 15.20 -6.16 -1.90
CA TRP A 359 16.13 -5.91 -0.80
C TRP A 359 15.50 -6.19 0.57
N ILE A 360 16.33 -6.61 1.53
CA ILE A 360 15.99 -6.69 2.95
C ILE A 360 16.88 -5.76 3.76
N GLY A 361 16.25 -4.92 4.58
CA GLY A 361 16.89 -4.09 5.61
C GLY A 361 16.73 -4.74 6.98
N ARG A 362 17.77 -5.41 7.47
CA ARG A 362 17.79 -6.03 8.80
C ARG A 362 17.97 -4.99 9.88
N ASP A 363 17.72 -5.42 11.12
CA ASP A 363 17.87 -4.56 12.29
C ASP A 363 17.09 -3.25 12.09
N GLU A 364 15.81 -3.38 11.73
CA GLU A 364 14.91 -2.26 11.45
C GLU A 364 15.42 -1.31 10.34
N GLY A 365 16.06 -1.87 9.31
CA GLY A 365 16.56 -1.11 8.16
C GLY A 365 17.97 -0.57 8.30
N GLU A 366 18.70 -0.93 9.35
CA GLU A 366 20.08 -0.45 9.53
C GLU A 366 21.05 -1.07 8.52
N ARG A 367 20.84 -2.33 8.14
CA ARG A 367 21.72 -3.06 7.20
C ARG A 367 20.95 -3.69 6.06
N TRP A 368 21.23 -3.24 4.86
CA TRP A 368 20.58 -3.69 3.64
C TRP A 368 21.38 -4.76 2.91
N THR A 369 20.69 -5.78 2.44
CA THR A 369 21.25 -6.81 1.55
C THR A 369 20.27 -7.12 0.43
N ASN A 370 20.81 -7.37 -0.76
CA ASN A 370 19.99 -7.75 -1.91
C ASN A 370 19.53 -9.21 -1.78
N ILE A 371 18.25 -9.46 -2.05
CA ILE A 371 17.65 -10.81 -2.09
C ILE A 371 17.62 -11.33 -3.52
N ALA A 372 17.19 -10.48 -4.45
CA ALA A 372 17.05 -10.85 -5.86
C ALA A 372 17.29 -9.65 -6.77
N ARG A 373 17.80 -9.94 -7.99
CA ARG A 373 18.03 -8.97 -9.07
C ARG A 373 17.40 -9.47 -10.35
N HIS A 374 17.23 -8.53 -11.29
CA HIS A 374 16.73 -8.85 -12.64
C HIS A 374 15.28 -9.37 -12.67
N LEU A 375 14.49 -9.10 -11.62
CA LEU A 375 13.05 -9.26 -11.68
C LEU A 375 12.49 -8.18 -12.64
N PRO A 376 11.29 -8.38 -13.18
CA PRO A 376 10.57 -7.28 -13.83
C PRO A 376 10.31 -6.15 -12.84
N GLU A 377 9.97 -4.96 -13.34
CA GLU A 377 9.58 -3.82 -12.50
C GLU A 377 8.65 -4.24 -11.36
N ILE A 378 9.07 -3.99 -10.12
CA ILE A 378 8.31 -4.41 -8.92
C ILE A 378 7.27 -3.34 -8.57
N TYR A 379 6.03 -3.76 -8.42
CA TYR A 379 4.89 -2.92 -8.10
C TYR A 379 4.51 -2.98 -6.62
N ALA A 380 4.56 -4.17 -6.04
CA ALA A 380 4.24 -4.36 -4.63
C ALA A 380 5.12 -5.44 -3.99
N VAL A 381 5.39 -5.25 -2.71
CA VAL A 381 6.09 -6.20 -1.84
C VAL A 381 5.31 -6.30 -0.54
N GLU A 382 4.84 -7.51 -0.23
CA GLU A 382 4.22 -7.85 1.04
C GLU A 382 5.05 -8.91 1.75
N VAL A 383 5.01 -8.95 3.05
CA VAL A 383 5.63 -10.01 3.85
C VAL A 383 4.61 -10.60 4.80
N ALA A 384 4.59 -11.92 4.90
CA ALA A 384 3.66 -12.62 5.76
C ALA A 384 4.34 -13.78 6.49
N ALA A 385 3.86 -14.07 7.70
CA ALA A 385 4.24 -15.25 8.44
C ALA A 385 3.42 -16.44 7.96
N LEU A 386 4.11 -17.56 7.72
CA LEU A 386 3.47 -18.84 7.46
C LEU A 386 3.23 -19.54 8.78
N GLY A 387 2.00 -19.98 9.00
CA GLY A 387 1.58 -20.71 10.19
C GLY A 387 2.20 -22.10 10.31
#